data_fcab67e323464ab999151cc483e08f42
#
_entry.id   fcab67e323464ab999151cc483e08f42
#
_cell.length_a   1.000
_cell.length_b   1.000
_cell.length_c   1.000
_cell.angle_alpha   90.00
_cell.angle_beta   90.00
_cell.angle_gamma   90.00
#
_symmetry.space_group_name_H-M   'P 1'
#
loop_
_entity.id
_entity.type
_entity.pdbx_description
1 polymer ?
#
loop_
_entity_poly.entity_id
_entity_poly.type
_entity_poly.pdbx_seq_one_letter_code
_entity_poly.pdbx_strand_id
1 'polypeptide(L)'
;GGQTTEISEKSSRVVLEAAVFNGKSIRKTSGRLNLRSESSSRFEKGINVATVNEALDAAASMIAELAGATVRKGIVSAGELDTSDVEVSSTLADVNRVLGTELSYADVEDVFRRLGFGLSGNAESFTVSVPRRRWDITIEADLFEEIARIYGYDRLPTSLPKDDGTAGEL
;
A
#
# COMPACT_ATOMS: atom_id res chain seq x y z
N GLY A 1 -13.44 -20.14 10.72
CA GLY A 1 -13.62 -21.43 11.34
C GLY A 1 -15.10 -21.76 11.55
N GLY A 2 -15.39 -23.02 11.68
CA GLY A 2 -16.73 -23.48 12.05
C GLY A 2 -16.81 -23.73 13.54
N GLN A 3 -18.01 -24.02 14.05
CA GLN A 3 -18.26 -24.27 15.47
C GLN A 3 -17.34 -25.34 16.10
N THR A 4 -16.91 -26.33 15.31
CA THR A 4 -16.03 -27.42 15.77
C THR A 4 -14.55 -27.04 15.87
N THR A 5 -14.16 -25.93 15.24
CA THR A 5 -12.78 -25.42 15.20
C THR A 5 -12.62 -24.06 15.87
N GLU A 6 -13.67 -23.57 16.51
CA GLU A 6 -13.66 -22.34 17.27
C GLU A 6 -12.78 -22.45 18.52
N ILE A 7 -12.10 -21.35 18.85
CA ILE A 7 -11.29 -21.25 20.06
C ILE A 7 -12.19 -21.25 21.29
N SER A 8 -11.83 -22.03 22.28
CA SER A 8 -12.55 -22.15 23.55
C SER A 8 -11.55 -22.20 24.72
N GLU A 9 -12.05 -22.18 25.95
CA GLU A 9 -11.22 -22.31 27.15
C GLU A 9 -10.44 -23.65 27.23
N LYS A 10 -10.85 -24.64 26.43
CA LYS A 10 -10.18 -25.95 26.32
C LYS A 10 -9.13 -26.00 25.23
N SER A 11 -9.00 -24.95 24.44
CA SER A 11 -8.06 -24.90 23.31
C SER A 11 -6.63 -24.81 23.79
N SER A 12 -5.85 -25.86 23.58
CA SER A 12 -4.42 -25.93 23.93
C SER A 12 -3.51 -25.85 22.70
N ARG A 13 -4.06 -25.89 21.50
CA ARG A 13 -3.33 -25.76 20.25
C ARG A 13 -4.12 -24.87 19.30
N VAL A 14 -3.45 -23.94 18.69
CA VAL A 14 -4.03 -23.01 17.71
C VAL A 14 -3.22 -23.03 16.43
N VAL A 15 -3.88 -22.79 15.32
CA VAL A 15 -3.27 -22.56 14.02
C VAL A 15 -3.56 -21.12 13.63
N LEU A 16 -2.52 -20.38 13.28
CA LEU A 16 -2.65 -19.03 12.77
C LEU A 16 -2.73 -19.08 11.25
N GLU A 17 -3.63 -18.28 10.70
CA GLU A 17 -3.78 -18.10 9.25
C GLU A 17 -3.54 -16.62 8.93
N ALA A 18 -2.73 -16.37 7.90
CA ALA A 18 -2.62 -15.09 7.23
C ALA A 18 -2.81 -15.33 5.73
N ALA A 19 -3.73 -14.63 5.12
CA ALA A 19 -4.13 -14.89 3.74
C ALA A 19 -4.40 -13.62 2.94
N VAL A 20 -4.29 -13.72 1.63
CA VAL A 20 -4.71 -12.71 0.66
C VAL A 20 -5.87 -13.26 -0.15
N PHE A 21 -6.91 -12.50 -0.30
CA PHE A 21 -8.09 -12.88 -1.06
C PHE A 21 -8.37 -11.90 -2.20
N ASN A 22 -9.02 -12.39 -3.24
CA ASN A 22 -9.51 -11.52 -4.30
C ASN A 22 -10.61 -10.59 -3.76
N GLY A 23 -10.33 -9.29 -3.67
CA GLY A 23 -11.22 -8.30 -3.06
C GLY A 23 -12.60 -8.23 -3.70
N LYS A 24 -12.70 -8.40 -5.03
CA LYS A 24 -13.99 -8.43 -5.74
C LYS A 24 -14.83 -9.64 -5.33
N SER A 25 -14.20 -10.80 -5.13
CA SER A 25 -14.87 -12.01 -4.66
C SER A 25 -15.38 -11.84 -3.24
N ILE A 26 -14.54 -11.31 -2.35
CA ILE A 26 -14.93 -11.01 -0.95
C ILE A 26 -16.11 -10.04 -0.91
N ARG A 27 -16.06 -8.94 -1.64
CA ARG A 27 -17.12 -7.94 -1.70
C ARG A 27 -18.46 -8.55 -2.14
N LYS A 28 -18.44 -9.35 -3.21
CA LYS A 28 -19.65 -10.02 -3.71
C LYS A 28 -20.20 -11.04 -2.69
N THR A 29 -19.32 -11.79 -2.05
CA THR A 29 -19.70 -12.83 -1.10
C THR A 29 -20.28 -12.22 0.18
N SER A 30 -19.62 -11.21 0.75
CA SER A 30 -20.12 -10.52 1.95
C SER A 30 -21.47 -9.85 1.73
N GLY A 31 -21.69 -9.27 0.54
CA GLY A 31 -22.99 -8.70 0.16
C GLY A 31 -24.07 -9.76 -0.01
N ARG A 32 -23.75 -10.86 -0.71
CA ARG A 32 -24.71 -11.96 -0.94
C ARG A 32 -25.15 -12.64 0.36
N LEU A 33 -24.21 -12.82 1.30
CA LEU A 33 -24.48 -13.47 2.58
C LEU A 33 -24.98 -12.48 3.64
N ASN A 34 -25.00 -11.19 3.34
CA ASN A 34 -25.25 -10.11 4.30
C ASN A 34 -24.37 -10.24 5.56
N LEU A 35 -23.13 -10.69 5.37
CA LEU A 35 -22.15 -10.92 6.43
C LEU A 35 -20.94 -10.00 6.23
N ARG A 36 -20.93 -8.90 6.96
CA ARG A 36 -19.78 -7.98 7.00
C ARG A 36 -19.03 -8.13 8.30
N SER A 37 -17.71 -8.24 8.20
CA SER A 37 -16.78 -8.30 9.31
C SER A 37 -15.62 -7.34 9.05
N GLU A 38 -14.82 -7.06 10.08
CA GLU A 38 -13.58 -6.30 9.94
C GLU A 38 -12.64 -6.96 8.92
N SER A 39 -12.55 -8.28 8.92
CA SER A 39 -11.77 -9.04 7.96
C SER A 39 -12.27 -8.85 6.54
N SER A 40 -13.58 -9.01 6.29
CA SER A 40 -14.13 -8.83 4.94
C SER A 40 -13.96 -7.41 4.43
N SER A 41 -14.07 -6.41 5.32
CA SER A 41 -13.86 -5.00 4.97
C SER A 41 -12.40 -4.69 4.57
N ARG A 42 -11.44 -5.36 5.18
CA ARG A 42 -10.02 -5.23 4.81
C ARG A 42 -9.70 -5.99 3.54
N PHE A 43 -10.12 -7.24 3.42
CA PHE A 43 -9.85 -8.06 2.25
C PHE A 43 -10.51 -7.51 0.97
N GLU A 44 -11.71 -6.91 1.05
CA GLU A 44 -12.36 -6.32 -0.12
C GLU A 44 -11.61 -5.11 -0.69
N LYS A 45 -10.88 -4.38 0.17
CA LYS A 45 -10.06 -3.21 -0.22
C LYS A 45 -8.65 -3.60 -0.66
N GLY A 46 -8.25 -4.84 -0.45
CA GLY A 46 -6.89 -5.31 -0.62
C GLY A 46 -6.05 -5.14 0.65
N ILE A 47 -5.06 -5.98 0.78
CA ILE A 47 -4.06 -5.92 1.85
C ILE A 47 -2.66 -5.93 1.25
N ASN A 48 -1.69 -5.46 2.04
CA ASN A 48 -0.30 -5.53 1.63
C ASN A 48 0.21 -6.97 1.64
N VAL A 49 0.47 -7.50 0.44
CA VAL A 49 0.94 -8.88 0.27
C VAL A 49 2.34 -9.12 0.83
N ALA A 50 3.19 -8.09 0.82
CA ALA A 50 4.57 -8.21 1.28
C ALA A 50 4.70 -8.42 2.79
N THR A 51 3.69 -8.00 3.58
CA THR A 51 3.73 -8.09 5.04
C THR A 51 2.98 -9.29 5.61
N VAL A 52 2.47 -10.21 4.78
CA VAL A 52 1.68 -11.36 5.24
C VAL A 52 2.47 -12.24 6.20
N ASN A 53 3.71 -12.59 5.85
CA ASN A 53 4.57 -13.41 6.70
C ASN A 53 5.00 -12.68 7.97
N GLU A 54 5.36 -11.41 7.86
CA GLU A 54 5.72 -10.58 9.03
C GLU A 54 4.56 -10.45 10.02
N ALA A 55 3.35 -10.26 9.51
CA ALA A 55 2.15 -10.19 10.33
C ALA A 55 1.86 -11.52 11.06
N LEU A 56 2.11 -12.65 10.36
CA LEU A 56 1.96 -13.98 10.94
C LEU A 56 2.97 -14.22 12.07
N ASP A 57 4.24 -13.85 11.84
CA ASP A 57 5.31 -13.98 12.83
C ASP A 57 5.06 -13.06 14.04
N ALA A 58 4.62 -11.83 13.81
CA ALA A 58 4.26 -10.90 14.89
C ALA A 58 3.10 -11.44 15.73
N ALA A 59 2.05 -11.96 15.09
CA ALA A 59 0.92 -12.58 15.79
C ALA A 59 1.35 -13.81 16.61
N ALA A 60 2.19 -14.66 16.05
CA ALA A 60 2.73 -15.83 16.74
C ALA A 60 3.57 -15.43 17.96
N SER A 61 4.40 -14.40 17.83
CA SER A 61 5.22 -13.86 18.93
C SER A 61 4.35 -13.29 20.05
N MET A 62 3.32 -12.53 19.70
CA MET A 62 2.37 -11.98 20.68
C MET A 62 1.63 -13.07 21.46
N ILE A 63 1.19 -14.13 20.77
CA ILE A 63 0.53 -15.26 21.45
C ILE A 63 1.50 -16.01 22.35
N ALA A 64 2.77 -16.19 21.91
CA ALA A 64 3.78 -16.80 22.74
C ALA A 64 4.02 -16.01 24.04
N GLU A 65 4.12 -14.71 23.94
CA GLU A 65 4.33 -13.81 25.08
C GLU A 65 3.12 -13.78 26.02
N LEU A 66 1.93 -13.54 25.48
CA LEU A 66 0.73 -13.31 26.29
C LEU A 66 0.14 -14.59 26.90
N ALA A 67 0.24 -15.71 26.18
CA ALA A 67 -0.32 -16.99 26.60
C ALA A 67 0.72 -18.00 27.08
N GLY A 68 2.01 -17.64 27.13
CA GLY A 68 3.08 -18.59 27.47
C GLY A 68 3.17 -19.74 26.47
N ALA A 69 2.80 -19.53 25.21
CA ALA A 69 2.70 -20.59 24.21
C ALA A 69 4.06 -20.89 23.58
N THR A 70 4.23 -22.13 23.09
CA THR A 70 5.39 -22.52 22.29
C THR A 70 5.06 -22.48 20.82
N VAL A 71 5.74 -21.64 20.05
CA VAL A 71 5.61 -21.57 18.59
C VAL A 71 6.39 -22.72 17.94
N ARG A 72 5.74 -23.47 17.08
CA ARG A 72 6.40 -24.52 16.28
C ARG A 72 7.11 -23.89 15.09
N LYS A 73 8.21 -24.51 14.68
CA LYS A 73 8.97 -24.06 13.48
C LYS A 73 8.23 -24.38 12.19
N GLY A 74 8.41 -23.49 11.23
CA GLY A 74 7.96 -23.65 9.85
C GLY A 74 6.60 -23.01 9.58
N ILE A 75 6.41 -22.60 8.33
CA ILE A 75 5.20 -22.03 7.77
C ILE A 75 4.77 -22.94 6.62
N VAL A 76 3.49 -23.25 6.54
CA VAL A 76 2.91 -23.93 5.37
C VAL A 76 2.26 -22.88 4.49
N SER A 77 2.73 -22.77 3.26
CA SER A 77 2.22 -21.78 2.30
C SER A 77 1.52 -22.47 1.14
N ALA A 78 0.48 -21.83 0.63
CA ALA A 78 -0.22 -22.23 -0.59
C ALA A 78 -0.55 -20.99 -1.43
N GLY A 79 -0.35 -21.09 -2.75
CA GLY A 79 -0.48 -19.97 -3.68
C GLY A 79 0.82 -19.18 -3.83
N GLU A 80 0.78 -18.24 -4.75
CA GLU A 80 1.88 -17.33 -5.03
C GLU A 80 1.45 -15.89 -4.74
N LEU A 81 2.31 -15.13 -4.08
CA LEU A 81 2.14 -13.71 -3.82
C LEU A 81 3.20 -12.95 -4.62
N ASP A 82 2.75 -12.03 -5.46
CA ASP A 82 3.65 -11.08 -6.10
C ASP A 82 4.09 -10.03 -5.09
N THR A 83 5.33 -10.13 -4.65
CA THR A 83 5.97 -9.20 -3.71
C THR A 83 7.00 -8.30 -4.40
N SER A 84 7.07 -8.32 -5.74
CA SER A 84 8.00 -7.48 -6.50
C SER A 84 7.64 -6.00 -6.36
N ASP A 85 8.67 -5.17 -6.36
CA ASP A 85 8.51 -3.72 -6.41
C ASP A 85 7.87 -3.29 -7.74
N VAL A 86 7.15 -2.19 -7.71
CA VAL A 86 6.56 -1.57 -8.90
C VAL A 86 7.48 -0.46 -9.38
N GLU A 87 7.82 -0.48 -10.66
CA GLU A 87 8.61 0.59 -11.26
C GLU A 87 7.70 1.61 -11.92
N VAL A 88 7.87 2.88 -11.55
CA VAL A 88 7.15 4.03 -12.12
C VAL A 88 8.17 5.05 -12.57
N SER A 89 8.09 5.47 -13.84
CA SER A 89 9.02 6.44 -14.42
C SER A 89 8.36 7.80 -14.57
N SER A 90 9.18 8.86 -14.47
CA SER A 90 8.77 10.24 -14.67
C SER A 90 9.96 11.11 -15.06
N THR A 91 9.73 12.41 -15.23
CA THR A 91 10.74 13.45 -15.45
C THR A 91 10.62 14.58 -14.43
N LEU A 92 11.72 15.25 -14.14
CA LEU A 92 11.68 16.44 -13.25
C LEU A 92 10.80 17.56 -13.84
N ALA A 93 10.78 17.66 -15.19
CA ALA A 93 9.96 18.64 -15.88
C ALA A 93 8.46 18.40 -15.63
N ASP A 94 8.01 17.13 -15.67
CA ASP A 94 6.62 16.78 -15.39
C ASP A 94 6.24 16.99 -13.93
N VAL A 95 7.12 16.64 -12.99
CA VAL A 95 6.94 16.94 -11.57
C VAL A 95 6.68 18.44 -11.37
N ASN A 96 7.57 19.29 -11.88
CA ASN A 96 7.48 20.74 -11.70
C ASN A 96 6.27 21.32 -12.45
N ARG A 97 5.96 20.82 -13.64
CA ARG A 97 4.80 21.25 -14.41
C ARG A 97 3.49 20.94 -13.69
N VAL A 98 3.35 19.74 -13.13
CA VAL A 98 2.11 19.32 -12.47
C VAL A 98 1.94 20.00 -11.11
N LEU A 99 3.01 20.09 -10.32
CA LEU A 99 2.96 20.70 -8.99
C LEU A 99 3.07 22.23 -9.01
N GLY A 100 3.41 22.81 -10.16
CA GLY A 100 3.64 24.26 -10.29
C GLY A 100 4.88 24.73 -9.51
N THR A 101 5.89 23.89 -9.35
CA THR A 101 7.08 24.12 -8.53
C THR A 101 8.34 24.28 -9.38
N GLU A 102 9.46 24.63 -8.72
CA GLU A 102 10.80 24.64 -9.29
C GLU A 102 11.74 23.78 -8.44
N LEU A 103 11.29 22.54 -8.14
CA LEU A 103 12.09 21.59 -7.38
C LEU A 103 13.33 21.18 -8.18
N SER A 104 14.44 21.00 -7.47
CA SER A 104 15.64 20.36 -8.03
C SER A 104 15.49 18.83 -8.01
N TYR A 105 16.31 18.13 -8.80
CA TYR A 105 16.35 16.68 -8.77
C TYR A 105 16.76 16.15 -7.38
N ALA A 106 17.64 16.88 -6.66
CA ALA A 106 18.04 16.53 -5.30
C ALA A 106 16.87 16.62 -4.29
N ASP A 107 15.94 17.55 -4.47
CA ASP A 107 14.73 17.63 -3.64
C ASP A 107 13.84 16.41 -3.84
N VAL A 108 13.65 16.00 -5.10
CA VAL A 108 12.87 14.80 -5.46
C VAL A 108 13.55 13.53 -4.93
N GLU A 109 14.87 13.43 -5.05
CA GLU A 109 15.67 12.33 -4.50
C GLU A 109 15.51 12.24 -2.97
N ASP A 110 15.57 13.37 -2.25
CA ASP A 110 15.37 13.40 -0.80
C ASP A 110 13.98 12.88 -0.40
N VAL A 111 12.95 13.25 -1.14
CA VAL A 111 11.58 12.74 -0.92
C VAL A 111 11.55 11.23 -1.00
N PHE A 112 12.03 10.64 -2.08
CA PHE A 112 11.96 9.19 -2.27
C PHE A 112 12.88 8.45 -1.30
N ARG A 113 14.04 9.01 -0.97
CA ARG A 113 14.92 8.48 0.08
C ARG A 113 14.21 8.43 1.44
N ARG A 114 13.50 9.48 1.82
CA ARG A 114 12.72 9.53 3.08
C ARG A 114 11.57 8.54 3.11
N LEU A 115 10.98 8.24 1.95
CA LEU A 115 9.95 7.21 1.79
C LEU A 115 10.53 5.79 1.76
N GLY A 116 11.85 5.66 1.61
CA GLY A 116 12.51 4.37 1.44
C GLY A 116 12.22 3.73 0.09
N PHE A 117 12.05 4.55 -0.96
CA PHE A 117 11.91 4.10 -2.33
C PHE A 117 13.26 4.12 -3.03
N GLY A 118 13.46 3.18 -3.96
CA GLY A 118 14.61 3.21 -4.86
C GLY A 118 14.43 4.29 -5.92
N LEU A 119 15.50 5.00 -6.27
CA LEU A 119 15.50 5.98 -7.35
C LEU A 119 16.71 5.73 -8.24
N SER A 120 16.50 5.73 -9.55
CA SER A 120 17.54 5.60 -10.56
C SER A 120 17.29 6.56 -11.72
N GLY A 121 18.35 7.00 -12.41
CA GLY A 121 18.27 7.93 -13.52
C GLY A 121 18.77 9.33 -13.17
N ASN A 122 18.17 10.35 -13.79
CA ASN A 122 18.53 11.76 -13.65
C ASN A 122 17.32 12.68 -13.84
N ALA A 123 17.53 14.00 -13.89
CA ALA A 123 16.44 14.97 -14.06
C ALA A 123 15.65 14.83 -15.36
N GLU A 124 16.27 14.32 -16.43
CA GLU A 124 15.62 14.16 -17.72
C GLU A 124 14.70 12.93 -17.75
N SER A 125 15.09 11.88 -17.03
CA SER A 125 14.29 10.66 -16.88
C SER A 125 14.75 9.89 -15.65
N PHE A 126 13.83 9.59 -14.75
CA PHE A 126 14.09 8.77 -13.59
C PHE A 126 13.02 7.67 -13.43
N THR A 127 13.42 6.60 -12.76
CA THR A 127 12.53 5.50 -12.39
C THR A 127 12.58 5.30 -10.89
N VAL A 128 11.40 5.22 -10.30
CA VAL A 128 11.20 4.98 -8.88
C VAL A 128 10.80 3.53 -8.68
N SER A 129 11.59 2.79 -7.90
CA SER A 129 11.24 1.45 -7.42
C SER A 129 10.40 1.60 -6.16
N VAL A 130 9.11 1.37 -6.30
CA VAL A 130 8.12 1.52 -5.23
C VAL A 130 7.98 0.18 -4.51
N PRO A 131 8.33 0.11 -3.21
CA PRO A 131 8.18 -1.13 -2.45
C PRO A 131 6.73 -1.62 -2.43
N ARG A 132 6.53 -2.92 -2.52
CA ARG A 132 5.19 -3.53 -2.59
C ARG A 132 4.28 -3.19 -1.40
N ARG A 133 4.85 -2.74 -0.27
CA ARG A 133 4.07 -2.19 0.86
C ARG A 133 3.23 -0.96 0.48
N ARG A 134 3.60 -0.25 -0.60
CA ARG A 134 2.87 0.87 -1.20
C ARG A 134 2.18 0.42 -2.48
N TRP A 135 1.26 -0.51 -2.33
CA TRP A 135 0.45 -1.06 -3.41
C TRP A 135 -0.51 -0.05 -4.05
N ASP A 136 -0.67 1.10 -3.42
CA ASP A 136 -1.44 2.25 -3.84
C ASP A 136 -0.74 3.09 -4.93
N ILE A 137 0.58 3.00 -5.05
CA ILE A 137 1.37 3.76 -6.02
C ILE A 137 1.63 2.89 -7.25
N THR A 138 1.03 3.28 -8.37
CA THR A 138 1.07 2.49 -9.61
C THR A 138 1.30 3.32 -10.86
N ILE A 139 1.07 4.62 -10.79
CA ILE A 139 1.20 5.55 -11.91
C ILE A 139 1.99 6.80 -11.50
N GLU A 140 2.41 7.56 -12.48
CA GLU A 140 3.19 8.79 -12.31
C GLU A 140 2.49 9.82 -11.40
N ALA A 141 1.16 9.95 -11.52
CA ALA A 141 0.39 10.88 -10.68
C ALA A 141 0.51 10.56 -9.18
N ASP A 142 0.61 9.29 -8.83
CA ASP A 142 0.80 8.86 -7.43
C ASP A 142 2.18 9.32 -6.91
N LEU A 143 3.22 9.34 -7.77
CA LEU A 143 4.53 9.89 -7.41
C LEU A 143 4.46 11.39 -7.14
N PHE A 144 3.71 12.14 -7.93
CA PHE A 144 3.53 13.58 -7.73
C PHE A 144 2.80 13.86 -6.40
N GLU A 145 1.82 13.06 -6.05
CA GLU A 145 1.14 13.16 -4.76
C GLU A 145 2.13 12.95 -3.60
N GLU A 146 2.97 11.94 -3.67
CA GLU A 146 3.97 11.68 -2.64
C GLU A 146 5.00 12.80 -2.53
N ILE A 147 5.47 13.32 -3.67
CA ILE A 147 6.38 14.48 -3.67
C ILE A 147 5.71 15.68 -3.00
N ALA A 148 4.49 16.02 -3.40
CA ALA A 148 3.73 17.12 -2.83
C ALA A 148 3.50 16.97 -1.33
N ARG A 149 3.16 15.77 -0.89
CA ARG A 149 2.88 15.46 0.52
C ARG A 149 4.13 15.59 1.40
N ILE A 150 5.28 15.07 0.93
CA ILE A 150 6.53 15.08 1.71
C ILE A 150 7.21 16.44 1.64
N TYR A 151 7.13 17.13 0.49
CA TYR A 151 7.62 18.49 0.33
C TYR A 151 6.83 19.47 1.19
N GLY A 152 5.52 19.29 1.28
CA GLY A 152 4.56 20.07 2.05
C GLY A 152 3.58 20.82 1.15
N TYR A 153 2.28 20.50 1.30
CA TYR A 153 1.23 21.14 0.53
C TYR A 153 1.16 22.66 0.74
N ASP A 154 1.57 23.15 1.91
CA ASP A 154 1.65 24.55 2.26
C ASP A 154 2.72 25.33 1.47
N ARG A 155 3.67 24.62 0.87
CA ARG A 155 4.73 25.17 0.03
C ARG A 155 4.38 25.20 -1.45
N LEU A 156 3.29 24.54 -1.84
CA LEU A 156 2.86 24.54 -3.23
C LEU A 156 2.26 25.90 -3.60
N PRO A 157 2.58 26.47 -4.78
CA PRO A 157 2.02 27.72 -5.21
C PRO A 157 0.51 27.59 -5.44
N THR A 158 -0.25 28.55 -4.94
CA THR A 158 -1.66 28.70 -5.26
C THR A 158 -1.80 29.57 -6.49
N SER A 159 -2.44 29.07 -7.54
CA SER A 159 -2.75 29.84 -8.73
C SER A 159 -4.25 29.81 -9.02
N LEU A 160 -4.79 30.89 -9.57
CA LEU A 160 -6.13 30.89 -10.11
C LEU A 160 -6.14 30.08 -11.41
N PRO A 161 -7.23 29.32 -11.72
CA PRO A 161 -7.40 28.72 -13.03
C PRO A 161 -7.23 29.78 -14.12
N LYS A 162 -6.41 29.49 -15.12
CA LYS A 162 -6.31 30.33 -16.31
C LYS A 162 -7.58 30.09 -17.13
N ASP A 163 -8.39 31.12 -17.26
CA ASP A 163 -9.48 31.15 -18.21
C ASP A 163 -8.91 31.67 -19.54
N ASP A 164 -9.07 30.91 -20.59
CA ASP A 164 -8.65 31.29 -21.96
C ASP A 164 -9.51 32.39 -22.55
N GLY A 165 -10.50 32.90 -21.80
CA GLY A 165 -11.33 34.03 -22.17
C GLY A 165 -12.28 33.74 -23.36
N THR A 166 -12.43 32.48 -23.75
CA THR A 166 -13.41 32.07 -24.73
C THR A 166 -14.78 32.02 -24.07
N ALA A 167 -15.54 33.10 -24.19
CA ALA A 167 -16.97 33.08 -23.87
C ALA A 167 -17.62 32.02 -24.77
N GLY A 168 -18.21 30.99 -24.14
CA GLY A 168 -19.01 30.03 -24.91
C GLY A 168 -20.14 30.78 -25.64
N GLU A 169 -20.24 30.63 -26.94
CA GLU A 169 -21.43 31.03 -27.67
C GLU A 169 -22.60 30.18 -27.15
N LEU A 170 -23.67 30.86 -26.73
CA LEU A 170 -24.94 30.27 -26.30
C LEU A 170 -25.75 29.80 -27.51
#